data_5ed37dad02193a028fd0d7c6a9451f05
#
_entry.id   5ed37dad02193a028fd0d7c6a9451f05
#
_cell.length_a   1.000
_cell.length_b   1.000
_cell.length_c   1.000
_cell.angle_alpha   90.00
_cell.angle_beta   90.00
_cell.angle_gamma   90.00
#
_symmetry.space_group_name_H-M   'P 1'
#
loop_
_entity.id
_entity.type
_entity.pdbx_description
1 polymer ?
#
loop_
_entity_poly.entity_id
_entity_poly.type
_entity_poly.pdbx_seq_one_letter_code
_entity_poly.pdbx_strand_id
1 'polypeptide(L)'
;MLGVFYGIGVGSGDPELLTLKACKTLRLLDVLITPVTAEEKESLAYNIVRDLLNHNVEVLFRRFPMSEDPAIWQESAAAVAEEIRILIGNGKNVGFVTLGDPMFYSTYVYLLQELKRRGIDAQTIPGISSVTAACSKTGVSLAEKNERIAIVPAVYAHTDIQPILDAFDTVVFMKVKGDCSSLIERLERAGMKETAVFVSRLGLDNEQIVYDLDEIRGCNVNYLSLIIARKKR
;
A
#
# COMPACT_ATOMS: atom_id res chain seq x y z
N MET A 1 -22.73 18.33 -16.83
CA MET A 1 -22.47 16.85 -16.71
C MET A 1 -21.95 16.57 -15.31
N LEU A 2 -22.28 15.43 -14.71
CA LEU A 2 -21.68 15.04 -13.45
C LEU A 2 -20.19 14.76 -13.65
N GLY A 3 -19.37 15.10 -12.63
CA GLY A 3 -17.97 14.69 -12.61
C GLY A 3 -17.79 13.20 -12.33
N VAL A 4 -16.57 12.73 -12.39
CA VAL A 4 -16.22 11.31 -12.17
C VAL A 4 -15.27 11.20 -10.98
N PHE A 5 -15.46 10.17 -10.15
CA PHE A 5 -14.54 9.83 -9.07
C PHE A 5 -13.59 8.69 -9.48
N TYR A 6 -12.31 8.86 -9.17
CA TYR A 6 -11.23 7.93 -9.47
C TYR A 6 -10.45 7.55 -8.23
N GLY A 7 -10.39 6.26 -7.88
CA GLY A 7 -9.43 5.74 -6.91
C GLY A 7 -8.16 5.27 -7.63
N ILE A 8 -7.01 5.85 -7.33
CA ILE A 8 -5.80 5.70 -8.15
C ILE A 8 -4.67 5.12 -7.32
N GLY A 9 -4.19 3.94 -7.72
CA GLY A 9 -2.95 3.36 -7.19
C GLY A 9 -1.73 4.03 -7.80
N VAL A 10 -0.83 4.52 -6.93
CA VAL A 10 0.34 5.27 -7.38
C VAL A 10 1.66 4.48 -7.26
N GLY A 11 1.58 3.17 -7.02
CA GLY A 11 2.78 2.35 -6.90
C GLY A 11 3.46 2.48 -5.53
N SER A 12 4.65 1.90 -5.41
CA SER A 12 5.35 1.73 -4.12
C SER A 12 6.28 2.89 -3.76
N GLY A 13 6.52 3.85 -4.66
CA GLY A 13 7.44 4.97 -4.39
C GLY A 13 8.01 5.59 -5.67
N ASP A 14 8.45 4.78 -6.61
CA ASP A 14 9.01 5.22 -7.88
C ASP A 14 7.90 5.71 -8.84
N PRO A 15 7.90 6.99 -9.26
CA PRO A 15 6.92 7.51 -10.20
C PRO A 15 6.97 6.86 -11.60
N GLU A 16 8.08 6.25 -12.00
CA GLU A 16 8.17 5.53 -13.27
C GLU A 16 7.38 4.20 -13.24
N LEU A 17 7.00 3.72 -12.06
CA LEU A 17 6.13 2.55 -11.89
C LEU A 17 4.63 2.88 -11.91
N LEU A 18 4.26 4.12 -12.21
CA LEU A 18 2.86 4.48 -12.45
C LEU A 18 2.33 3.81 -13.72
N THR A 19 1.10 3.32 -13.64
CA THR A 19 0.45 2.81 -14.85
C THR A 19 0.13 3.94 -15.82
N LEU A 20 0.18 3.68 -17.12
CA LEU A 20 -0.20 4.66 -18.13
C LEU A 20 -1.63 5.19 -17.92
N LYS A 21 -2.53 4.35 -17.40
CA LYS A 21 -3.89 4.75 -17.05
C LYS A 21 -3.91 5.73 -15.89
N ALA A 22 -3.11 5.49 -14.84
CA ALA A 22 -2.96 6.42 -13.72
C ALA A 22 -2.45 7.78 -14.19
N CYS A 23 -1.37 7.81 -14.98
CA CYS A 23 -0.81 9.05 -15.53
C CYS A 23 -1.83 9.86 -16.36
N LYS A 24 -2.59 9.17 -17.24
CA LYS A 24 -3.64 9.83 -18.04
C LYS A 24 -4.75 10.38 -17.17
N THR A 25 -5.18 9.64 -16.15
CA THR A 25 -6.26 10.06 -15.25
C THR A 25 -5.87 11.24 -14.38
N LEU A 26 -4.64 11.24 -13.81
CA LEU A 26 -4.13 12.33 -13.00
C LEU A 26 -4.18 13.70 -13.72
N ARG A 27 -3.98 13.70 -15.04
CA ARG A 27 -4.04 14.92 -15.86
C ARG A 27 -5.46 15.43 -16.11
N LEU A 28 -6.49 14.61 -15.89
CA LEU A 28 -7.91 14.95 -16.09
C LEU A 28 -8.58 15.45 -14.80
N LEU A 29 -7.88 15.43 -13.68
CA LEU A 29 -8.46 15.80 -12.40
C LEU A 29 -8.60 17.32 -12.26
N ASP A 30 -9.72 17.71 -11.65
CA ASP A 30 -9.95 19.07 -11.12
C ASP A 30 -9.57 19.13 -9.65
N VAL A 31 -9.77 18.03 -8.92
CA VAL A 31 -9.47 17.90 -7.48
C VAL A 31 -8.75 16.59 -7.20
N LEU A 32 -7.68 16.66 -6.42
CA LEU A 32 -6.96 15.52 -5.89
C LEU A 32 -7.13 15.43 -4.38
N ILE A 33 -7.72 14.37 -3.89
CA ILE A 33 -7.76 14.05 -2.47
C ILE A 33 -6.62 13.08 -2.15
N THR A 34 -5.83 13.42 -1.14
CA THR A 34 -4.71 12.59 -0.71
C THR A 34 -4.79 12.31 0.79
N PRO A 35 -4.70 11.03 1.20
CA PRO A 35 -4.74 10.66 2.60
C PRO A 35 -3.45 11.09 3.30
N VAL A 36 -3.61 11.58 4.53
CA VAL A 36 -2.51 11.86 5.48
C VAL A 36 -2.83 11.21 6.82
N THR A 37 -1.80 10.79 7.54
CA THR A 37 -1.92 10.37 8.94
C THR A 37 -1.75 11.57 9.88
N ALA A 38 -1.99 11.38 11.18
CA ALA A 38 -1.78 12.45 12.17
C ALA A 38 -0.32 12.87 12.32
N GLU A 39 0.60 11.97 12.01
CA GLU A 39 2.05 12.12 12.21
C GLU A 39 2.76 12.61 10.94
N GLU A 40 2.14 12.42 9.78
CA GLU A 40 2.72 12.82 8.50
C GLU A 40 2.37 14.28 8.17
N LYS A 41 3.41 15.07 7.93
CA LYS A 41 3.27 16.45 7.42
C LYS A 41 2.98 16.49 5.92
N GLU A 42 3.31 15.40 5.21
CA GLU A 42 3.18 15.28 3.75
C GLU A 42 2.67 13.89 3.38
N SER A 43 1.87 13.79 2.33
CA SER A 43 1.41 12.51 1.79
C SER A 43 2.44 11.93 0.82
N LEU A 44 2.96 10.74 1.13
CA LEU A 44 3.85 10.02 0.21
C LEU A 44 3.19 9.76 -1.15
N ALA A 45 1.90 9.42 -1.15
CA ALA A 45 1.17 9.22 -2.40
C ALA A 45 1.09 10.48 -3.24
N TYR A 46 0.96 11.65 -2.61
CA TYR A 46 1.01 12.94 -3.30
C TYR A 46 2.41 13.21 -3.88
N ASN A 47 3.47 12.97 -3.11
CA ASN A 47 4.84 13.22 -3.55
C ASN A 47 5.22 12.42 -4.81
N ILE A 48 4.66 11.22 -4.99
CA ILE A 48 4.87 10.40 -6.19
C ILE A 48 4.24 11.03 -7.44
N VAL A 49 3.11 11.74 -7.29
CA VAL A 49 2.30 12.18 -8.44
C VAL A 49 2.34 13.68 -8.69
N ARG A 50 2.84 14.50 -7.76
CA ARG A 50 2.74 15.97 -7.81
C ARG A 50 3.23 16.58 -9.13
N ASP A 51 4.31 16.04 -9.69
CA ASP A 51 4.92 16.58 -10.92
C ASP A 51 4.17 16.15 -12.20
N LEU A 52 3.18 15.25 -12.07
CA LEU A 52 2.33 14.75 -13.16
C LEU A 52 0.96 15.40 -13.18
N LEU A 53 0.63 16.16 -12.15
CA LEU A 53 -0.66 16.83 -12.02
C LEU A 53 -0.79 18.02 -12.97
N ASN A 54 -2.02 18.35 -13.34
CA ASN A 54 -2.30 19.61 -14.02
C ASN A 54 -2.03 20.77 -13.03
N HIS A 55 -1.51 21.89 -13.54
CA HIS A 55 -1.20 23.08 -12.72
C HIS A 55 -2.41 23.69 -11.99
N ASN A 56 -3.63 23.41 -12.47
CA ASN A 56 -4.87 23.96 -11.90
C ASN A 56 -5.58 22.98 -10.96
N VAL A 57 -4.98 21.79 -10.65
CA VAL A 57 -5.62 20.83 -9.76
C VAL A 57 -5.63 21.36 -8.32
N GLU A 58 -6.79 21.32 -7.68
CA GLU A 58 -6.93 21.59 -6.25
C GLU A 58 -6.52 20.36 -5.45
N VAL A 59 -5.57 20.49 -4.51
CA VAL A 59 -5.09 19.37 -3.70
C VAL A 59 -5.65 19.45 -2.29
N LEU A 60 -6.38 18.43 -1.88
CA LEU A 60 -7.05 18.32 -0.59
C LEU A 60 -6.41 17.21 0.25
N PHE A 61 -5.72 17.58 1.32
CA PHE A 61 -5.20 16.63 2.29
C PHE A 61 -6.31 16.23 3.26
N ARG A 62 -6.62 14.94 3.36
CA ARG A 62 -7.67 14.44 4.26
C ARG A 62 -7.11 13.41 5.21
N ARG A 63 -7.46 13.57 6.47
CA ARG A 63 -6.95 12.72 7.55
C ARG A 63 -7.66 11.37 7.52
N PHE A 64 -6.85 10.32 7.40
CA PHE A 64 -7.25 8.93 7.62
C PHE A 64 -6.40 8.37 8.76
N PRO A 65 -6.95 8.29 9.98
CA PRO A 65 -6.18 7.86 11.14
C PRO A 65 -5.76 6.39 10.99
N MET A 66 -4.53 6.08 11.44
CA MET A 66 -4.04 4.71 11.57
C MET A 66 -4.64 4.11 12.83
N SER A 67 -5.84 3.52 12.74
CA SER A 67 -6.56 2.92 13.86
C SER A 67 -6.88 1.46 13.58
N GLU A 68 -6.95 0.63 14.61
CA GLU A 68 -7.49 -0.73 14.54
C GLU A 68 -9.03 -0.74 14.68
N ASP A 69 -9.62 0.39 15.11
CA ASP A 69 -11.06 0.53 15.23
C ASP A 69 -11.74 0.83 13.88
N PRO A 70 -12.57 -0.09 13.37
CA PRO A 70 -13.27 0.11 12.10
C PRO A 70 -14.22 1.33 12.10
N ALA A 71 -14.74 1.74 13.26
CA ALA A 71 -15.66 2.87 13.36
C ALA A 71 -14.95 4.19 12.97
N ILE A 72 -13.71 4.36 13.39
CA ILE A 72 -12.90 5.55 13.07
C ILE A 72 -12.64 5.65 11.56
N TRP A 73 -12.37 4.52 10.90
CA TRP A 73 -12.22 4.47 9.44
C TRP A 73 -13.52 4.82 8.71
N GLN A 74 -14.66 4.32 9.21
CA GLN A 74 -15.97 4.58 8.62
C GLN A 74 -16.34 6.06 8.72
N GLU A 75 -16.10 6.70 9.86
CA GLU A 75 -16.36 8.12 10.04
C GLU A 75 -15.54 8.98 9.08
N SER A 76 -14.24 8.73 8.98
CA SER A 76 -13.35 9.44 8.05
C SER A 76 -13.77 9.21 6.59
N ALA A 77 -14.11 7.98 6.23
CA ALA A 77 -14.59 7.64 4.89
C ALA A 77 -15.92 8.31 4.56
N ALA A 78 -16.84 8.40 5.53
CA ALA A 78 -18.14 9.04 5.35
C ALA A 78 -18.02 10.55 5.09
N ALA A 79 -17.14 11.22 5.82
CA ALA A 79 -16.88 12.66 5.63
C ALA A 79 -16.29 12.93 4.23
N VAL A 80 -15.28 12.15 3.82
CA VAL A 80 -14.66 12.30 2.50
C VAL A 80 -15.62 11.92 1.37
N ALA A 81 -16.46 10.89 1.56
CA ALA A 81 -17.46 10.49 0.56
C ALA A 81 -18.49 11.59 0.33
N GLU A 82 -18.90 12.32 1.39
CA GLU A 82 -19.82 13.46 1.25
C GLU A 82 -19.18 14.61 0.47
N GLU A 83 -17.91 14.92 0.75
CA GLU A 83 -17.16 15.91 -0.01
C GLU A 83 -17.06 15.54 -1.49
N ILE A 84 -16.72 14.28 -1.80
CA ILE A 84 -16.69 13.76 -3.17
C ILE A 84 -18.04 13.92 -3.84
N ARG A 85 -19.14 13.58 -3.15
CA ARG A 85 -20.50 13.72 -3.68
C ARG A 85 -20.80 15.15 -4.13
N ILE A 86 -20.41 16.13 -3.34
CA ILE A 86 -20.61 17.56 -3.66
C ILE A 86 -19.76 17.96 -4.86
N LEU A 87 -18.49 17.57 -4.88
CA LEU A 87 -17.54 17.92 -5.95
C LEU A 87 -17.97 17.34 -7.30
N ILE A 88 -18.31 16.05 -7.36
CA ILE A 88 -18.78 15.42 -8.62
C ILE A 88 -20.15 15.97 -9.05
N GLY A 89 -21.02 16.34 -8.09
CA GLY A 89 -22.28 17.01 -8.35
C GLY A 89 -22.10 18.36 -9.05
N ASN A 90 -21.01 19.05 -8.76
CA ASN A 90 -20.57 20.29 -9.39
C ASN A 90 -19.80 20.09 -10.71
N GLY A 91 -19.76 18.85 -11.24
CA GLY A 91 -19.09 18.52 -12.50
C GLY A 91 -17.58 18.34 -12.41
N LYS A 92 -16.99 18.25 -11.20
CA LYS A 92 -15.55 18.09 -10.99
C LYS A 92 -15.12 16.63 -11.09
N ASN A 93 -14.02 16.39 -11.83
CA ASN A 93 -13.33 15.10 -11.79
C ASN A 93 -12.44 15.03 -10.54
N VAL A 94 -12.72 14.05 -9.67
CA VAL A 94 -12.08 13.93 -8.36
C VAL A 94 -11.23 12.66 -8.32
N GLY A 95 -9.95 12.78 -7.97
CA GLY A 95 -9.05 11.65 -7.73
C GLY A 95 -8.78 11.43 -6.24
N PHE A 96 -8.68 10.17 -5.82
CA PHE A 96 -8.12 9.77 -4.53
C PHE A 96 -6.90 8.89 -4.77
N VAL A 97 -5.72 9.32 -4.31
CA VAL A 97 -4.48 8.56 -4.51
C VAL A 97 -4.14 7.72 -3.28
N THR A 98 -3.57 6.54 -3.54
CA THR A 98 -3.10 5.64 -2.48
C THR A 98 -1.83 4.90 -2.91
N LEU A 99 -0.93 4.65 -1.97
CA LEU A 99 0.27 3.85 -2.20
C LEU A 99 -0.06 2.43 -2.66
N GLY A 100 0.76 1.88 -3.53
CA GLY A 100 0.58 0.55 -4.09
C GLY A 100 -0.65 0.44 -4.96
N ASP A 101 -1.48 -0.57 -4.69
CA ASP A 101 -2.75 -0.84 -5.36
C ASP A 101 -3.93 -0.49 -4.46
N PRO A 102 -5.00 0.17 -4.95
CA PRO A 102 -6.15 0.58 -4.16
C PRO A 102 -6.92 -0.58 -3.53
N MET A 103 -6.88 -1.76 -4.15
CA MET A 103 -7.62 -2.94 -3.69
C MET A 103 -6.78 -3.88 -2.84
N PHE A 104 -5.53 -3.48 -2.49
CA PHE A 104 -4.60 -4.33 -1.77
C PHE A 104 -4.14 -3.69 -0.46
N TYR A 105 -4.79 -4.05 0.65
CA TYR A 105 -4.55 -3.52 2.01
C TYR A 105 -4.57 -1.99 2.12
N SER A 106 -5.40 -1.34 1.32
CA SER A 106 -5.53 0.10 1.25
C SER A 106 -6.76 0.61 2.01
N THR A 107 -6.64 1.80 2.60
CA THR A 107 -7.74 2.54 3.21
C THR A 107 -8.81 2.97 2.21
N TYR A 108 -8.45 3.02 0.93
CA TYR A 108 -9.39 3.30 -0.15
C TYR A 108 -10.60 2.37 -0.16
N VAL A 109 -10.46 1.10 0.28
CA VAL A 109 -11.56 0.13 0.31
C VAL A 109 -12.73 0.62 1.18
N TYR A 110 -12.45 1.27 2.31
CA TYR A 110 -13.50 1.85 3.17
C TYR A 110 -14.22 3.00 2.49
N LEU A 111 -13.48 3.89 1.82
CA LEU A 111 -14.04 4.98 1.03
C LEU A 111 -14.90 4.45 -0.13
N LEU A 112 -14.42 3.43 -0.86
CA LEU A 112 -15.16 2.80 -1.94
C LEU A 112 -16.47 2.18 -1.47
N GLN A 113 -16.48 1.51 -0.30
CA GLN A 113 -17.70 0.94 0.29
C GLN A 113 -18.69 2.03 0.65
N GLU A 114 -18.22 3.15 1.19
CA GLU A 114 -19.09 4.28 1.56
C GLU A 114 -19.68 4.97 0.33
N LEU A 115 -18.89 5.18 -0.73
CA LEU A 115 -19.38 5.71 -2.00
C LEU A 115 -20.45 4.82 -2.62
N LYS A 116 -20.23 3.50 -2.61
CA LYS A 116 -21.23 2.52 -3.10
C LYS A 116 -22.54 2.58 -2.31
N ARG A 117 -22.48 2.73 -0.97
CA ARG A 117 -23.69 2.90 -0.15
C ARG A 117 -24.48 4.15 -0.51
N ARG A 118 -23.82 5.19 -1.02
CA ARG A 118 -24.43 6.45 -1.47
C ARG A 118 -24.83 6.43 -2.96
N GLY A 119 -24.67 5.31 -3.66
CA GLY A 119 -24.97 5.20 -5.08
C GLY A 119 -24.01 5.97 -5.99
N ILE A 120 -22.78 6.22 -5.52
CA ILE A 120 -21.74 6.91 -6.28
C ILE A 120 -20.83 5.89 -6.93
N ASP A 121 -20.76 5.93 -8.27
CA ASP A 121 -19.84 5.10 -9.03
C ASP A 121 -18.39 5.59 -8.90
N ALA A 122 -17.47 4.64 -8.73
CA ALA A 122 -16.05 4.90 -8.64
C ALA A 122 -15.28 4.11 -9.71
N GLN A 123 -14.40 4.77 -10.42
CA GLN A 123 -13.45 4.11 -11.31
C GLN A 123 -12.15 3.82 -10.53
N THR A 124 -11.89 2.55 -10.24
CA THR A 124 -10.65 2.14 -9.57
C THR A 124 -9.57 1.85 -10.62
N ILE A 125 -8.42 2.48 -10.45
CA ILE A 125 -7.25 2.33 -11.33
C ILE A 125 -6.17 1.59 -10.55
N PRO A 126 -5.75 0.41 -11.00
CA PRO A 126 -4.75 -0.39 -10.29
C PRO A 126 -3.39 0.30 -10.28
N GLY A 127 -2.63 0.00 -9.23
CA GLY A 127 -1.22 0.37 -9.10
C GLY A 127 -0.33 -0.84 -8.88
N ILE A 128 0.97 -0.68 -9.04
CA ILE A 128 1.93 -1.75 -8.77
C ILE A 128 2.08 -1.91 -7.26
N SER A 129 1.75 -3.10 -6.75
CA SER A 129 1.91 -3.43 -5.34
C SER A 129 3.40 -3.48 -4.94
N SER A 130 3.72 -3.05 -3.72
CA SER A 130 5.06 -3.19 -3.16
C SER A 130 5.56 -4.64 -3.15
N VAL A 131 4.67 -5.63 -3.08
CA VAL A 131 5.01 -7.06 -3.14
C VAL A 131 5.65 -7.42 -4.47
N THR A 132 4.98 -7.09 -5.58
CA THR A 132 5.50 -7.39 -6.93
C THR A 132 6.67 -6.50 -7.30
N ALA A 133 6.66 -5.24 -6.89
CA ALA A 133 7.77 -4.32 -7.13
C ALA A 133 9.03 -4.76 -6.37
N ALA A 134 8.92 -5.21 -5.12
CA ALA A 134 10.04 -5.75 -4.35
C ALA A 134 10.64 -7.00 -5.01
N CYS A 135 9.80 -7.90 -5.51
CA CYS A 135 10.28 -9.09 -6.24
C CYS A 135 11.08 -8.72 -7.49
N SER A 136 10.59 -7.78 -8.27
CA SER A 136 11.31 -7.29 -9.46
C SER A 136 12.64 -6.64 -9.09
N LYS A 137 12.67 -5.85 -8.01
CA LYS A 137 13.87 -5.15 -7.54
C LYS A 137 14.93 -6.11 -6.98
N THR A 138 14.51 -7.15 -6.26
CA THR A 138 15.42 -8.11 -5.60
C THR A 138 15.76 -9.31 -6.46
N GLY A 139 15.05 -9.53 -7.57
CA GLY A 139 15.20 -10.73 -8.39
C GLY A 139 14.59 -11.99 -7.76
N VAL A 140 13.84 -11.85 -6.66
CA VAL A 140 13.18 -12.98 -5.98
C VAL A 140 11.81 -13.22 -6.58
N SER A 141 11.60 -14.38 -7.21
CA SER A 141 10.28 -14.78 -7.72
C SER A 141 9.31 -15.08 -6.57
N LEU A 142 8.07 -14.62 -6.66
CA LEU A 142 7.03 -14.95 -5.67
C LEU A 142 6.63 -16.42 -5.72
N ALA A 143 6.45 -16.95 -6.92
CA ALA A 143 6.06 -18.34 -7.11
C ALA A 143 6.46 -18.82 -8.50
N GLU A 144 6.65 -20.14 -8.61
CA GLU A 144 6.85 -20.82 -9.86
C GLU A 144 5.93 -22.06 -9.91
N LYS A 145 5.38 -22.31 -11.11
CA LYS A 145 4.49 -23.48 -11.34
C LYS A 145 3.32 -23.55 -10.34
N ASN A 146 3.34 -24.54 -9.45
CA ASN A 146 2.27 -24.87 -8.50
C ASN A 146 2.56 -24.36 -7.07
N GLU A 147 3.58 -23.53 -6.89
CA GLU A 147 3.92 -22.95 -5.58
C GLU A 147 2.79 -22.07 -5.06
N ARG A 148 2.56 -22.16 -3.76
CA ARG A 148 1.51 -21.41 -3.07
C ARG A 148 2.13 -20.22 -2.33
N ILE A 149 1.45 -19.09 -2.39
CA ILE A 149 1.87 -17.83 -1.75
C ILE A 149 0.89 -17.49 -0.63
N ALA A 150 1.42 -17.06 0.51
CA ALA A 150 0.66 -16.35 1.51
C ALA A 150 1.16 -14.90 1.62
N ILE A 151 0.23 -13.95 1.77
CA ILE A 151 0.54 -12.56 2.07
C ILE A 151 -0.08 -12.22 3.42
N VAL A 152 0.78 -11.88 4.37
CA VAL A 152 0.41 -11.67 5.77
C VAL A 152 0.69 -10.21 6.15
N PRO A 153 -0.35 -9.38 6.33
CA PRO A 153 -0.15 -8.02 6.79
C PRO A 153 0.10 -7.98 8.30
N ALA A 154 0.94 -7.04 8.74
CA ALA A 154 1.10 -6.66 10.13
C ALA A 154 1.30 -7.87 11.08
N VAL A 155 2.48 -8.51 10.99
CA VAL A 155 2.81 -9.63 11.91
C VAL A 155 3.07 -9.07 13.30
N TYR A 156 2.13 -9.27 14.20
CA TYR A 156 2.27 -8.93 15.61
C TYR A 156 2.81 -10.14 16.41
N ALA A 157 3.46 -9.85 17.53
CA ALA A 157 4.13 -10.85 18.39
C ALA A 157 3.21 -12.01 18.85
N HIS A 158 1.90 -11.80 18.83
CA HIS A 158 0.90 -12.78 19.30
C HIS A 158 0.26 -13.62 18.19
N THR A 159 0.55 -13.35 16.91
CA THR A 159 -0.01 -14.14 15.82
C THR A 159 0.79 -15.42 15.64
N ASP A 160 0.12 -16.59 15.71
CA ASP A 160 0.76 -17.85 15.35
C ASP A 160 0.86 -17.96 13.83
N ILE A 161 2.06 -17.76 13.30
CA ILE A 161 2.37 -17.84 11.87
C ILE A 161 2.90 -19.21 11.44
N GLN A 162 3.15 -20.12 12.37
CA GLN A 162 3.74 -21.43 12.06
C GLN A 162 2.89 -22.23 11.04
N PRO A 163 1.55 -22.33 11.16
CA PRO A 163 0.73 -23.01 10.18
C PRO A 163 0.85 -22.41 8.77
N ILE A 164 1.08 -21.08 8.69
CA ILE A 164 1.27 -20.39 7.39
C ILE A 164 2.64 -20.77 6.81
N LEU A 165 3.70 -20.72 7.63
CA LEU A 165 5.04 -21.10 7.20
C LEU A 165 5.09 -22.58 6.73
N ASP A 166 4.34 -23.47 7.37
CA ASP A 166 4.28 -24.89 7.01
C ASP A 166 3.50 -25.12 5.71
N ALA A 167 2.43 -24.37 5.47
CA ALA A 167 1.49 -24.62 4.38
C ALA A 167 1.87 -23.97 3.04
N PHE A 168 2.67 -22.88 3.05
CA PHE A 168 2.97 -22.09 1.86
C PHE A 168 4.45 -22.17 1.48
N ASP A 169 4.73 -22.07 0.17
CA ASP A 169 6.08 -22.13 -0.38
C ASP A 169 6.78 -20.77 -0.29
N THR A 170 6.00 -19.70 -0.42
CA THR A 170 6.45 -18.31 -0.22
C THR A 170 5.49 -17.60 0.72
N VAL A 171 6.05 -16.87 1.68
CA VAL A 171 5.28 -16.02 2.58
C VAL A 171 5.83 -14.60 2.50
N VAL A 172 4.94 -13.63 2.23
CA VAL A 172 5.27 -12.22 2.23
C VAL A 172 4.66 -11.55 3.45
N PHE A 173 5.50 -11.05 4.32
CA PHE A 173 5.08 -10.28 5.49
C PHE A 173 5.10 -8.80 5.12
N MET A 174 3.92 -8.18 5.08
CA MET A 174 3.77 -6.75 4.78
C MET A 174 3.62 -5.93 6.05
N LYS A 175 3.97 -4.64 5.97
CA LYS A 175 3.82 -3.68 7.06
C LYS A 175 4.60 -4.11 8.32
N VAL A 176 5.76 -4.71 8.11
CA VAL A 176 6.69 -5.05 9.19
C VAL A 176 7.17 -3.76 9.83
N LYS A 177 7.01 -3.63 11.15
CA LYS A 177 7.43 -2.43 11.91
C LYS A 177 7.99 -2.80 13.27
N GLY A 178 8.81 -1.91 13.81
CA GLY A 178 9.44 -2.13 15.13
C GLY A 178 10.51 -3.21 15.10
N ASP A 179 10.71 -3.89 16.21
CA ASP A 179 11.64 -5.00 16.28
C ASP A 179 11.06 -6.28 15.67
N CYS A 180 11.70 -6.78 14.64
CA CYS A 180 11.29 -8.00 13.92
C CYS A 180 12.07 -9.26 14.35
N SER A 181 12.84 -9.23 15.44
CA SER A 181 13.65 -10.36 15.92
C SER A 181 12.84 -11.65 16.08
N SER A 182 11.64 -11.57 16.67
CA SER A 182 10.75 -12.72 16.83
C SER A 182 10.30 -13.32 15.49
N LEU A 183 10.05 -12.49 14.47
CA LEU A 183 9.74 -12.96 13.14
C LEU A 183 10.95 -13.66 12.50
N ILE A 184 12.14 -13.09 12.63
CA ILE A 184 13.39 -13.67 12.14
C ILE A 184 13.64 -15.04 12.75
N GLU A 185 13.48 -15.19 14.08
CA GLU A 185 13.61 -16.48 14.76
C GLU A 185 12.62 -17.55 14.25
N ARG A 186 11.40 -17.16 13.94
CA ARG A 186 10.39 -18.06 13.36
C ARG A 186 10.77 -18.49 11.95
N LEU A 187 11.26 -17.56 11.12
CA LEU A 187 11.79 -17.88 9.79
C LEU A 187 12.99 -18.81 9.83
N GLU A 188 13.88 -18.61 10.82
CA GLU A 188 15.05 -19.48 11.04
C GLU A 188 14.61 -20.90 11.38
N ARG A 189 13.67 -21.08 12.33
CA ARG A 189 13.11 -22.41 12.69
C ARG A 189 12.40 -23.08 11.52
N ALA A 190 11.77 -22.29 10.65
CA ALA A 190 11.10 -22.80 9.42
C ALA A 190 12.08 -23.07 8.26
N GLY A 191 13.37 -22.78 8.42
CA GLY A 191 14.38 -22.94 7.35
C GLY A 191 14.21 -21.97 6.20
N MET A 192 13.54 -20.84 6.42
CA MET A 192 13.25 -19.83 5.40
C MET A 192 14.09 -18.54 5.54
N LYS A 193 14.88 -18.39 6.61
CA LYS A 193 15.67 -17.17 6.87
C LYS A 193 16.70 -16.90 5.77
N GLU A 194 17.44 -17.91 5.35
CA GLU A 194 18.54 -17.76 4.38
C GLU A 194 18.06 -17.44 2.95
N THR A 195 16.79 -17.61 2.68
CA THR A 195 16.15 -17.30 1.39
C THR A 195 15.25 -16.07 1.49
N ALA A 196 15.23 -15.45 2.65
CA ALA A 196 14.41 -14.27 2.90
C ALA A 196 15.15 -13.00 2.50
N VAL A 197 14.37 -12.01 2.08
CA VAL A 197 14.86 -10.65 1.81
C VAL A 197 13.95 -9.64 2.49
N PHE A 198 14.56 -8.70 3.17
CA PHE A 198 13.88 -7.54 3.73
C PHE A 198 13.98 -6.36 2.77
N VAL A 199 12.87 -5.66 2.56
CA VAL A 199 12.81 -4.44 1.74
C VAL A 199 12.06 -3.38 2.52
N SER A 200 12.64 -2.20 2.63
CA SER A 200 12.05 -1.05 3.29
C SER A 200 12.06 0.16 2.36
N ARG A 201 10.99 0.95 2.37
CA ARG A 201 10.85 2.21 1.65
C ARG A 201 11.14 2.09 0.14
N LEU A 202 10.66 1.02 -0.44
CA LEU A 202 10.87 0.67 -1.85
C LEU A 202 10.50 1.82 -2.80
N GLY A 203 11.43 2.22 -3.65
CA GLY A 203 11.28 3.31 -4.62
C GLY A 203 11.39 4.72 -4.02
N LEU A 204 11.75 4.86 -2.75
CA LEU A 204 11.99 6.15 -2.07
C LEU A 204 13.49 6.39 -1.86
N ASP A 205 13.89 7.64 -1.60
CA ASP A 205 15.30 8.06 -1.48
C ASP A 205 16.14 7.27 -0.47
N ASN A 206 15.52 6.67 0.53
CA ASN A 206 16.17 5.86 1.54
C ASN A 206 15.67 4.41 1.53
N GLU A 207 15.53 3.86 0.33
CA GLU A 207 15.28 2.44 0.09
C GLU A 207 16.37 1.59 0.73
N GLN A 208 15.96 0.51 1.40
CA GLN A 208 16.86 -0.49 1.97
C GLN A 208 16.46 -1.87 1.49
N ILE A 209 17.44 -2.64 1.04
CA ILE A 209 17.30 -4.06 0.69
C ILE A 209 18.35 -4.82 1.48
N VAL A 210 17.91 -5.78 2.29
CA VAL A 210 18.79 -6.56 3.18
C VAL A 210 18.53 -8.05 2.94
N TYR A 211 19.56 -8.77 2.59
CA TYR A 211 19.53 -10.22 2.33
C TYR A 211 19.91 -11.05 3.55
N ASP A 212 20.72 -10.51 4.45
CA ASP A 212 20.98 -11.12 5.76
C ASP A 212 20.10 -10.48 6.82
N LEU A 213 19.04 -11.17 7.23
CA LEU A 213 18.10 -10.65 8.20
C LEU A 213 18.71 -10.38 9.59
N ASP A 214 19.91 -10.90 9.89
CA ASP A 214 20.59 -10.59 11.14
C ASP A 214 21.04 -9.12 11.22
N GLU A 215 21.26 -8.46 10.08
CA GLU A 215 21.58 -7.02 10.02
C GLU A 215 20.46 -6.13 10.56
N ILE A 216 19.20 -6.60 10.53
CA ILE A 216 18.03 -5.85 11.04
C ILE A 216 17.49 -6.40 12.35
N ARG A 217 18.14 -7.41 12.94
CA ARG A 217 17.75 -7.98 14.24
C ARG A 217 17.92 -6.93 15.34
N GLY A 218 16.87 -6.72 16.13
CA GLY A 218 16.86 -5.68 17.18
C GLY A 218 16.73 -4.24 16.66
N CYS A 219 16.66 -4.04 15.35
CA CYS A 219 16.45 -2.71 14.78
C CYS A 219 14.97 -2.32 14.79
N ASN A 220 14.70 -1.03 14.94
CA ASN A 220 13.35 -0.47 14.79
C ASN A 220 13.08 -0.19 13.32
N VAL A 221 12.46 -1.16 12.61
CA VAL A 221 12.20 -1.03 11.18
C VAL A 221 10.95 -0.19 10.89
N ASN A 222 10.94 0.46 9.73
CA ASN A 222 9.87 1.35 9.31
C ASN A 222 8.62 0.56 8.85
N TYR A 223 7.43 1.11 9.05
CA TYR A 223 6.16 0.51 8.62
C TYR A 223 6.08 0.22 7.10
N LEU A 224 6.76 1.00 6.25
CA LEU A 224 6.85 0.79 4.81
C LEU A 224 7.86 -0.32 4.47
N SER A 225 7.82 -1.41 5.22
CA SER A 225 8.72 -2.55 5.06
C SER A 225 7.97 -3.84 4.81
N LEU A 226 8.62 -4.75 4.12
CA LEU A 226 8.14 -6.12 3.90
C LEU A 226 9.31 -7.11 3.96
N ILE A 227 8.99 -8.37 4.27
CA ILE A 227 9.91 -9.50 4.17
C ILE A 227 9.31 -10.51 3.21
N ILE A 228 10.07 -10.96 2.21
CA ILE A 228 9.73 -12.07 1.33
C ILE A 228 10.55 -13.26 1.78
N ALA A 229 9.92 -14.34 2.21
CA ALA A 229 10.58 -15.55 2.65
C ALA A 229 10.10 -16.75 1.81
N ARG A 230 11.03 -17.55 1.27
CA ARG A 230 10.73 -18.74 0.46
C ARG A 230 11.31 -19.98 1.10
N LYS A 231 10.68 -21.13 0.90
CA LYS A 231 11.28 -22.44 1.22
C LYS A 231 12.47 -22.72 0.28
N LYS A 232 13.54 -23.26 0.85
CA LYS A 232 14.62 -23.83 0.01
C LYS A 232 14.06 -24.94 -0.86
N ARG A 233 14.50 -24.99 -2.10
CA ARG A 233 14.24 -26.12 -3.01
C ARG A 233 15.23 -27.23 -2.76
#